data_cdf379858f62f0e310ae9c3ce2c6a19a
#
_entry.id   cdf379858f62f0e310ae9c3ce2c6a19a
#
_cell.length_a   1.000
_cell.length_b   1.000
_cell.length_c   1.000
_cell.angle_alpha   90.00
_cell.angle_beta   90.00
_cell.angle_gamma   90.00
#
_symmetry.space_group_name_H-M   'P 1'
#
loop_
_entity.id
_entity.type
_entity.pdbx_description
1 polymer ?
#
loop_
_entity_poly.entity_id
_entity_poly.type
_entity_poly.pdbx_seq_one_letter_code
_entity_poly.pdbx_strand_id
1 'polypeptide(L)'
;MYHSFFFRTFVPSIYFAIIRMHLSKAQIKWVRSLQLKKNREAEGVFVAEGEKCINELCNAFELVLLATPDNATSTEIEQMSSLRTPQGTIGVFRQPASDTRYPTDELILALDGIQDPGNLGTIIRTCDWFGIHDILCSHDTADCYNPKVVQATMGALARVRLHYVDLPQVLAEIKAQGTPLYGTLLEGTNMYGSNAIPDKQHGVIIMGNEGNGISSAVRQHITHPLLIPSYPADAVTSESLNVGIATAIVLAEFRR
;
A
#
# COMPACT_ATOMS: atom_id res chain seq x y z
N MET A 1 28.46 7.40 17.44
CA MET A 1 27.90 8.39 18.41
C MET A 1 26.82 9.30 17.80
N TYR A 2 26.57 9.31 16.46
CA TYR A 2 25.57 10.16 15.78
C TYR A 2 24.18 9.54 15.63
N HIS A 3 24.02 8.19 15.67
CA HIS A 3 22.73 7.51 15.52
C HIS A 3 21.77 7.67 16.72
N SER A 4 22.29 7.84 17.93
CA SER A 4 21.45 7.93 19.14
C SER A 4 20.71 9.29 19.28
N PHE A 5 21.14 10.33 18.55
CA PHE A 5 20.59 11.67 18.70
C PHE A 5 19.32 11.91 17.86
N PHE A 6 19.19 11.23 16.70
CA PHE A 6 18.03 11.40 15.81
C PHE A 6 16.77 10.72 16.35
N PHE A 7 16.91 9.55 17.00
CA PHE A 7 15.78 8.85 17.65
C PHE A 7 15.17 9.67 18.81
N ARG A 8 15.98 10.49 19.49
CA ARG A 8 15.50 11.31 20.60
C ARG A 8 14.56 12.44 20.21
N THR A 9 14.54 12.86 18.95
CA THR A 9 13.80 14.06 18.52
C THR A 9 12.41 13.73 17.95
N PHE A 10 12.14 12.47 17.58
CA PHE A 10 10.90 12.08 16.88
C PHE A 10 10.03 11.04 17.63
N VAL A 11 10.59 10.25 18.54
CA VAL A 11 9.81 9.29 19.33
C VAL A 11 9.26 10.01 20.56
N PRO A 12 7.92 10.05 20.78
CA PRO A 12 7.35 10.65 21.98
C PRO A 12 7.99 10.11 23.26
N SER A 13 8.20 10.95 24.25
CA SER A 13 8.91 10.62 25.51
C SER A 13 8.37 9.39 26.26
N ILE A 14 7.13 9.02 26.02
CA ILE A 14 6.48 7.83 26.57
C ILE A 14 7.13 6.51 26.09
N TYR A 15 7.75 6.50 24.90
CA TYR A 15 8.43 5.33 24.35
C TYR A 15 9.84 5.13 24.89
N PHE A 16 10.45 6.16 25.52
CA PHE A 16 11.76 6.02 26.16
C PHE A 16 11.78 5.01 27.31
N ALA A 17 10.65 4.78 27.97
CA ALA A 17 10.54 3.76 29.03
C ALA A 17 10.53 2.33 28.45
N ILE A 18 9.98 2.15 27.25
CA ILE A 18 9.87 0.87 26.56
C ILE A 18 11.24 0.41 26.01
N ILE A 19 12.09 1.35 25.59
CA ILE A 19 13.40 1.05 24.98
C ILE A 19 14.45 0.59 26.00
N ARG A 20 14.27 0.83 27.29
CA ARG A 20 15.29 0.54 28.32
C ARG A 20 15.34 -0.90 28.82
N MET A 21 14.33 -1.72 28.54
CA MET A 21 14.31 -3.11 28.98
C MET A 21 14.68 -4.03 27.81
N HIS A 22 15.61 -4.94 28.05
CA HIS A 22 15.94 -5.98 27.08
C HIS A 22 14.72 -6.83 26.73
N LEU A 23 14.52 -7.14 25.45
CA LEU A 23 13.38 -7.92 25.00
C LEU A 23 13.45 -9.34 25.56
N SER A 24 12.33 -9.82 26.08
CA SER A 24 12.19 -11.19 26.54
C SER A 24 12.15 -12.16 25.35
N LYS A 25 12.55 -13.43 25.59
CA LYS A 25 12.43 -14.51 24.58
C LYS A 25 10.99 -14.67 24.05
N ALA A 26 9.99 -14.41 24.90
CA ALA A 26 8.59 -14.46 24.51
C ALA A 26 8.23 -13.37 23.50
N GLN A 27 8.71 -12.14 23.71
CA GLN A 27 8.51 -11.03 22.78
C GLN A 27 9.21 -11.27 21.43
N ILE A 28 10.45 -11.77 21.44
CA ILE A 28 11.18 -12.12 20.20
C ILE A 28 10.40 -13.18 19.41
N LYS A 29 9.94 -14.24 20.07
CA LYS A 29 9.13 -15.29 19.44
C LYS A 29 7.80 -14.74 18.91
N TRP A 30 7.16 -13.85 19.65
CA TRP A 30 5.93 -13.20 19.25
C TRP A 30 6.13 -12.35 17.98
N VAL A 31 7.12 -11.44 17.96
CA VAL A 31 7.42 -10.61 16.78
C VAL A 31 7.70 -11.47 15.55
N ARG A 32 8.52 -12.52 15.70
CA ARG A 32 8.79 -13.49 14.64
C ARG A 32 7.51 -14.15 14.11
N SER A 33 6.56 -14.47 14.98
CA SER A 33 5.31 -15.10 14.57
C SER A 33 4.43 -14.22 13.70
N LEU A 34 4.58 -12.89 13.79
CA LEU A 34 3.83 -11.90 13.02
C LEU A 34 4.20 -11.86 11.50
N GLN A 35 5.19 -12.63 11.08
CA GLN A 35 5.42 -12.89 9.66
C GLN A 35 4.22 -13.59 9.00
N LEU A 36 3.43 -14.35 9.78
CA LEU A 36 2.23 -15.05 9.30
C LEU A 36 1.00 -14.14 9.41
N LYS A 37 0.23 -14.02 8.32
CA LYS A 37 -0.99 -13.20 8.24
C LYS A 37 -1.97 -13.52 9.39
N LYS A 38 -2.25 -14.80 9.62
CA LYS A 38 -3.17 -15.25 10.68
C LYS A 38 -2.83 -14.71 12.07
N ASN A 39 -1.53 -14.57 12.38
CA ASN A 39 -1.08 -14.07 13.68
C ASN A 39 -1.24 -12.55 13.76
N ARG A 40 -0.94 -11.82 12.67
CA ARG A 40 -1.18 -10.37 12.59
C ARG A 40 -2.67 -10.02 12.76
N GLU A 41 -3.54 -10.79 12.10
CA GLU A 41 -5.00 -10.60 12.21
C GLU A 41 -5.51 -10.92 13.63
N ALA A 42 -5.05 -12.03 14.23
CA ALA A 42 -5.44 -12.43 15.58
C ALA A 42 -5.03 -11.39 16.64
N GLU A 43 -3.86 -10.77 16.48
CA GLU A 43 -3.30 -9.78 17.42
C GLU A 43 -3.68 -8.34 17.05
N GLY A 44 -4.23 -8.10 15.87
CA GLY A 44 -4.55 -6.76 15.37
C GLY A 44 -3.31 -5.87 15.21
N VAL A 45 -2.17 -6.44 14.76
CA VAL A 45 -0.90 -5.71 14.64
C VAL A 45 -0.18 -6.02 13.33
N PHE A 46 0.82 -5.20 13.00
CA PHE A 46 1.72 -5.44 11.88
C PHE A 46 3.16 -5.04 12.22
N VAL A 47 4.11 -5.48 11.39
CA VAL A 47 5.55 -5.28 11.61
C VAL A 47 6.13 -4.38 10.53
N ALA A 48 6.97 -3.44 10.93
CA ALA A 48 7.81 -2.63 10.05
C ALA A 48 9.29 -2.72 10.44
N GLU A 49 10.18 -2.63 9.47
CA GLU A 49 11.61 -2.67 9.68
C GLU A 49 12.29 -1.41 9.13
N GLY A 50 13.32 -0.97 9.81
CA GLY A 50 14.11 0.22 9.47
C GLY A 50 13.58 1.50 10.08
N GLU A 51 14.53 2.28 10.62
CA GLU A 51 14.27 3.51 11.37
C GLU A 51 13.40 4.51 10.62
N LYS A 52 13.71 4.74 9.33
CA LYS A 52 12.95 5.69 8.50
C LYS A 52 11.49 5.28 8.33
N CYS A 53 11.23 4.00 8.04
CA CYS A 53 9.87 3.48 7.87
C CYS A 53 9.09 3.56 9.20
N ILE A 54 9.71 3.18 10.31
CA ILE A 54 9.12 3.23 11.65
C ILE A 54 8.75 4.65 12.03
N ASN A 55 9.64 5.63 11.81
CA ASN A 55 9.38 7.03 12.13
C ASN A 55 8.19 7.60 11.35
N GLU A 56 8.05 7.27 10.06
CA GLU A 56 6.89 7.66 9.25
C GLU A 56 5.60 7.05 9.81
N LEU A 57 5.62 5.77 10.15
CA LEU A 57 4.44 5.05 10.65
C LEU A 57 4.00 5.51 12.05
N CYS A 58 4.92 5.96 12.91
CA CYS A 58 4.59 6.53 14.23
C CYS A 58 3.67 7.76 14.15
N ASN A 59 3.57 8.43 12.99
CA ASN A 59 2.67 9.56 12.81
C ASN A 59 1.19 9.16 12.64
N ALA A 60 0.92 7.88 12.31
CA ALA A 60 -0.43 7.40 11.99
C ALA A 60 -0.87 6.18 12.81
N PHE A 61 0.08 5.42 13.35
CA PHE A 61 -0.19 4.16 14.04
C PHE A 61 0.39 4.13 15.45
N GLU A 62 -0.33 3.47 16.36
CA GLU A 62 0.15 3.20 17.71
C GLU A 62 1.31 2.19 17.67
N LEU A 63 2.47 2.58 18.18
CA LEU A 63 3.62 1.69 18.34
C LEU A 63 3.43 0.82 19.59
N VAL A 64 3.40 -0.50 19.42
CA VAL A 64 3.20 -1.49 20.50
C VAL A 64 4.52 -1.99 21.06
N LEU A 65 5.52 -2.20 20.19
CA LEU A 65 6.85 -2.68 20.56
C LEU A 65 7.89 -2.07 19.61
N LEU A 66 9.05 -1.72 20.18
CA LEU A 66 10.21 -1.29 19.42
C LEU A 66 11.45 -2.11 19.83
N ALA A 67 12.04 -2.80 18.85
CA ALA A 67 13.32 -3.46 18.98
C ALA A 67 14.41 -2.62 18.31
N THR A 68 15.48 -2.33 19.07
CA THR A 68 16.65 -1.57 18.61
C THR A 68 17.93 -2.22 19.13
N PRO A 69 19.12 -1.83 18.67
CA PRO A 69 20.37 -2.31 19.25
C PRO A 69 20.55 -2.03 20.74
N ASP A 70 19.75 -1.12 21.33
CA ASP A 70 19.82 -0.79 22.75
C ASP A 70 19.08 -1.80 23.64
N ASN A 71 18.13 -2.58 23.07
CA ASN A 71 17.29 -3.52 23.83
C ASN A 71 17.20 -4.92 23.21
N ALA A 72 17.89 -5.17 22.10
CA ALA A 72 18.01 -6.49 21.48
C ALA A 72 19.38 -6.65 20.82
N THR A 73 19.96 -7.84 20.90
CA THR A 73 21.20 -8.17 20.21
C THR A 73 20.98 -8.30 18.70
N SER A 74 22.06 -8.22 17.91
CA SER A 74 21.99 -8.41 16.45
C SER A 74 21.36 -9.76 16.07
N THR A 75 21.70 -10.83 16.79
CA THR A 75 21.13 -12.16 16.56
C THR A 75 19.61 -12.20 16.85
N GLU A 76 19.14 -11.48 17.87
CA GLU A 76 17.73 -11.41 18.20
C GLU A 76 16.95 -10.59 17.15
N ILE A 77 17.54 -9.50 16.65
CA ILE A 77 16.98 -8.73 15.54
C ILE A 77 16.89 -9.58 14.28
N GLU A 78 17.95 -10.34 13.96
CA GLU A 78 17.93 -11.29 12.83
C GLU A 78 16.81 -12.34 12.96
N GLN A 79 16.56 -12.85 14.15
CA GLN A 79 15.48 -13.82 14.40
C GLN A 79 14.07 -13.23 14.18
N MET A 80 13.89 -11.94 14.44
CA MET A 80 12.63 -11.24 14.28
C MET A 80 12.42 -10.71 12.85
N SER A 81 13.49 -10.43 12.12
CA SER A 81 13.46 -9.82 10.80
C SER A 81 12.85 -10.73 9.74
N SER A 82 12.10 -10.13 8.81
CA SER A 82 11.61 -10.75 7.58
C SER A 82 12.53 -10.51 6.38
N LEU A 83 13.55 -9.65 6.54
CA LEU A 83 14.45 -9.22 5.47
C LEU A 83 15.69 -10.12 5.39
N ARG A 84 16.23 -10.29 4.18
CA ARG A 84 17.54 -10.97 3.99
C ARG A 84 18.67 -10.22 4.68
N THR A 85 18.59 -8.89 4.71
CA THR A 85 19.53 -8.02 5.41
C THR A 85 18.73 -7.18 6.40
N PRO A 86 18.71 -7.55 7.69
CA PRO A 86 18.02 -6.82 8.74
C PRO A 86 18.49 -5.38 8.85
N GLN A 87 17.57 -4.45 9.09
CA GLN A 87 17.88 -3.02 9.17
C GLN A 87 18.15 -2.51 10.61
N GLY A 88 18.33 -3.43 11.54
CA GLY A 88 18.73 -3.12 12.93
C GLY A 88 17.62 -2.58 13.82
N THR A 89 16.46 -2.24 13.28
CA THR A 89 15.32 -1.71 14.05
C THR A 89 14.03 -2.33 13.56
N ILE A 90 13.18 -2.80 14.49
CA ILE A 90 11.89 -3.43 14.17
C ILE A 90 10.81 -2.79 15.06
N GLY A 91 9.74 -2.29 14.44
CA GLY A 91 8.54 -1.78 15.12
C GLY A 91 7.35 -2.70 14.92
N VAL A 92 6.57 -2.91 15.96
CA VAL A 92 5.24 -3.54 15.88
C VAL A 92 4.21 -2.46 16.13
N PHE A 93 3.26 -2.35 15.23
CA PHE A 93 2.22 -1.33 15.23
C PHE A 93 0.84 -1.96 15.31
N ARG A 94 -0.11 -1.27 15.97
CA ARG A 94 -1.51 -1.66 15.97
C ARG A 94 -2.14 -1.36 14.61
N GLN A 95 -2.90 -2.32 14.08
CA GLN A 95 -3.75 -2.08 12.91
C GLN A 95 -4.89 -1.14 13.33
N PRO A 96 -5.28 -0.17 12.50
CA PRO A 96 -6.45 0.66 12.76
C PRO A 96 -7.72 -0.20 12.76
N ALA A 97 -8.75 0.28 13.46
CA ALA A 97 -10.08 -0.31 13.32
C ALA A 97 -10.51 -0.24 11.84
N SER A 98 -11.19 -1.28 11.37
CA SER A 98 -11.73 -1.30 10.00
C SER A 98 -12.67 -0.12 9.80
N ASP A 99 -12.30 0.83 8.95
CA ASP A 99 -13.19 1.90 8.48
C ASP A 99 -13.68 1.53 7.08
N THR A 100 -14.98 1.39 6.93
CA THR A 100 -15.62 1.10 5.64
C THR A 100 -15.99 2.36 4.86
N ARG A 101 -15.73 3.54 5.43
CA ARG A 101 -16.01 4.82 4.79
C ARG A 101 -14.83 5.21 3.91
N TYR A 102 -15.12 5.51 2.68
CA TYR A 102 -14.19 6.07 1.68
C TYR A 102 -14.84 7.30 1.02
N PRO A 103 -14.05 8.31 0.62
CA PRO A 103 -14.59 9.47 -0.07
C PRO A 103 -15.15 9.07 -1.44
N THR A 104 -16.21 9.74 -1.86
CA THR A 104 -16.81 9.57 -3.20
C THR A 104 -16.73 10.84 -4.04
N ASP A 105 -16.19 11.91 -3.49
CA ASP A 105 -16.03 13.24 -4.06
C ASP A 105 -14.56 13.58 -4.40
N GLU A 106 -13.66 12.60 -4.31
CA GLU A 106 -12.25 12.72 -4.64
C GLU A 106 -11.85 11.69 -5.71
N LEU A 107 -10.62 11.81 -6.20
CA LEU A 107 -10.01 10.78 -7.03
C LEU A 107 -9.44 9.67 -6.16
N ILE A 108 -9.94 8.46 -6.33
CA ILE A 108 -9.50 7.26 -5.61
C ILE A 108 -8.99 6.19 -6.58
N LEU A 109 -8.21 5.25 -6.07
CA LEU A 109 -7.75 4.09 -6.83
C LEU A 109 -8.54 2.84 -6.45
N ALA A 110 -8.78 1.94 -7.41
CA ALA A 110 -9.33 0.61 -7.17
C ALA A 110 -8.37 -0.45 -7.73
N LEU A 111 -8.12 -1.50 -6.95
CA LEU A 111 -7.21 -2.61 -7.28
C LEU A 111 -7.99 -3.90 -7.33
N ASP A 112 -8.05 -4.50 -8.53
CA ASP A 112 -8.74 -5.75 -8.79
C ASP A 112 -7.72 -6.91 -8.86
N GLY A 113 -7.50 -7.58 -7.73
CA GLY A 113 -6.68 -8.77 -7.62
C GLY A 113 -5.17 -8.54 -7.75
N ILE A 114 -4.63 -7.45 -7.24
CA ILE A 114 -3.17 -7.22 -7.20
C ILE A 114 -2.54 -8.15 -6.17
N GLN A 115 -1.88 -9.22 -6.63
CA GLN A 115 -1.39 -10.30 -5.75
C GLN A 115 0.07 -10.16 -5.35
N ASP A 116 0.91 -9.51 -6.17
CA ASP A 116 2.32 -9.33 -5.83
C ASP A 116 2.52 -8.24 -4.75
N PRO A 117 3.14 -8.60 -3.61
CA PRO A 117 3.38 -7.65 -2.52
C PRO A 117 4.27 -6.47 -2.90
N GLY A 118 5.22 -6.66 -3.82
CA GLY A 118 6.10 -5.61 -4.31
C GLY A 118 5.34 -4.58 -5.14
N ASN A 119 4.45 -5.06 -6.03
CA ASN A 119 3.58 -4.20 -6.84
C ASN A 119 2.62 -3.41 -5.94
N LEU A 120 1.95 -4.07 -4.98
CA LEU A 120 1.06 -3.36 -4.06
C LEU A 120 1.80 -2.27 -3.28
N GLY A 121 2.98 -2.57 -2.73
CA GLY A 121 3.78 -1.58 -2.03
C GLY A 121 4.23 -0.41 -2.91
N THR A 122 4.59 -0.68 -4.16
CA THR A 122 4.93 0.35 -5.16
C THR A 122 3.73 1.23 -5.48
N ILE A 123 2.54 0.63 -5.66
CA ILE A 123 1.29 1.35 -5.91
C ILE A 123 0.95 2.27 -4.73
N ILE A 124 0.99 1.77 -3.49
CA ILE A 124 0.73 2.57 -2.28
C ILE A 124 1.68 3.79 -2.23
N ARG A 125 2.97 3.57 -2.47
CA ARG A 125 3.96 4.66 -2.50
C ARG A 125 3.70 5.66 -3.63
N THR A 126 3.25 5.20 -4.78
CA THR A 126 2.89 6.05 -5.92
C THR A 126 1.63 6.86 -5.62
N CYS A 127 0.64 6.27 -4.96
CA CYS A 127 -0.57 6.96 -4.49
C CYS A 127 -0.23 8.11 -3.53
N ASP A 128 0.62 7.84 -2.54
CA ASP A 128 1.12 8.87 -1.62
C ASP A 128 1.77 10.04 -2.38
N TRP A 129 2.61 9.74 -3.37
CA TRP A 129 3.30 10.76 -4.18
C TRP A 129 2.34 11.65 -4.97
N PHE A 130 1.27 11.08 -5.51
CA PHE A 130 0.28 11.79 -6.32
C PHE A 130 -0.96 12.25 -5.54
N GLY A 131 -0.96 12.16 -4.20
CA GLY A 131 -2.06 12.64 -3.35
C GLY A 131 -3.35 11.82 -3.54
N ILE A 132 -3.22 10.50 -3.70
CA ILE A 132 -4.34 9.55 -3.64
C ILE A 132 -4.30 8.89 -2.26
N HIS A 133 -5.28 9.18 -1.43
CA HIS A 133 -5.27 8.77 -0.03
C HIS A 133 -6.09 7.53 0.26
N ASP A 134 -6.97 7.12 -0.66
CA ASP A 134 -7.84 5.96 -0.50
C ASP A 134 -7.72 5.00 -1.67
N ILE A 135 -7.56 3.72 -1.35
CA ILE A 135 -7.49 2.63 -2.31
C ILE A 135 -8.55 1.59 -1.97
N LEU A 136 -9.48 1.32 -2.88
CA LEU A 136 -10.40 0.20 -2.81
C LEU A 136 -9.70 -1.06 -3.30
N CYS A 137 -9.70 -2.12 -2.52
CA CYS A 137 -9.06 -3.38 -2.86
C CYS A 137 -10.10 -4.50 -2.91
N SER A 138 -10.08 -5.33 -3.93
CA SER A 138 -10.78 -6.61 -3.90
C SER A 138 -10.19 -7.52 -2.80
N HIS A 139 -10.96 -8.48 -2.30
CA HIS A 139 -10.54 -9.35 -1.20
C HIS A 139 -9.34 -10.25 -1.52
N ASP A 140 -9.08 -10.52 -2.79
CA ASP A 140 -7.95 -11.29 -3.31
C ASP A 140 -6.68 -10.43 -3.57
N THR A 141 -6.77 -9.11 -3.39
CA THR A 141 -5.58 -8.24 -3.37
C THR A 141 -4.70 -8.57 -2.16
N ALA A 142 -3.38 -8.50 -2.35
CA ALA A 142 -2.39 -8.79 -1.30
C ALA A 142 -2.65 -7.97 -0.02
N ASP A 143 -2.34 -8.56 1.12
CA ASP A 143 -2.46 -7.92 2.43
C ASP A 143 -1.49 -6.74 2.57
N CYS A 144 -2.01 -5.52 2.78
CA CYS A 144 -1.20 -4.31 2.95
C CYS A 144 -0.28 -4.35 4.18
N TYR A 145 -0.61 -5.18 5.18
CA TYR A 145 0.20 -5.40 6.37
C TYR A 145 1.18 -6.57 6.23
N ASN A 146 1.27 -7.20 5.05
CA ASN A 146 2.35 -8.13 4.75
C ASN A 146 3.70 -7.40 4.90
N PRO A 147 4.70 -7.95 5.64
CA PRO A 147 5.99 -7.29 5.84
C PRO A 147 6.68 -6.82 4.56
N LYS A 148 6.54 -7.58 3.45
CA LYS A 148 7.08 -7.16 2.15
C LYS A 148 6.37 -5.94 1.58
N VAL A 149 5.05 -5.83 1.74
CA VAL A 149 4.28 -4.65 1.33
C VAL A 149 4.68 -3.45 2.18
N VAL A 150 4.64 -3.59 3.51
CA VAL A 150 5.03 -2.52 4.45
C VAL A 150 6.41 -1.97 4.11
N GLN A 151 7.38 -2.85 3.87
CA GLN A 151 8.74 -2.46 3.49
C GLN A 151 8.77 -1.69 2.16
N ALA A 152 8.03 -2.17 1.14
CA ALA A 152 8.01 -1.55 -0.19
C ALA A 152 7.33 -0.17 -0.20
N THR A 153 6.41 0.10 0.74
CA THR A 153 5.76 1.41 0.87
C THR A 153 6.69 2.52 1.34
N MET A 154 7.82 2.18 1.99
CA MET A 154 8.76 3.17 2.57
C MET A 154 8.08 4.17 3.51
N GLY A 155 7.03 3.74 4.23
CA GLY A 155 6.25 4.55 5.18
C GLY A 155 5.01 5.23 4.59
N ALA A 156 4.75 5.14 3.28
CA ALA A 156 3.56 5.73 2.64
C ALA A 156 2.25 5.19 3.22
N LEU A 157 2.26 3.99 3.81
CA LEU A 157 1.11 3.41 4.50
C LEU A 157 0.56 4.30 5.64
N ALA A 158 1.36 5.24 6.16
CA ALA A 158 0.91 6.22 7.13
C ALA A 158 -0.09 7.26 6.56
N ARG A 159 -0.16 7.41 5.23
CA ARG A 159 -0.94 8.45 4.54
C ARG A 159 -1.95 7.90 3.54
N VAL A 160 -1.84 6.60 3.20
CA VAL A 160 -2.73 5.94 2.23
C VAL A 160 -3.51 4.84 2.94
N ARG A 161 -4.83 4.89 2.86
CA ARG A 161 -5.77 3.93 3.46
C ARG A 161 -6.19 2.89 2.43
N LEU A 162 -6.19 1.62 2.81
CA LEU A 162 -6.67 0.54 1.97
C LEU A 162 -7.97 -0.02 2.54
N HIS A 163 -9.00 -0.13 1.69
CA HIS A 163 -10.33 -0.63 2.01
C HIS A 163 -10.56 -1.93 1.25
N TYR A 164 -10.55 -3.06 1.95
CA TYR A 164 -10.85 -4.37 1.36
C TYR A 164 -12.36 -4.58 1.32
N VAL A 165 -12.92 -4.60 0.11
CA VAL A 165 -14.36 -4.54 -0.14
C VAL A 165 -14.79 -5.57 -1.20
N ASP A 166 -16.11 -5.82 -1.31
CA ASP A 166 -16.70 -6.42 -2.50
C ASP A 166 -16.63 -5.37 -3.63
N LEU A 167 -15.53 -5.42 -4.39
CA LEU A 167 -15.21 -4.39 -5.36
C LEU A 167 -16.28 -4.22 -6.45
N PRO A 168 -16.84 -5.29 -7.06
CA PRO A 168 -17.95 -5.16 -8.01
C PRO A 168 -19.16 -4.44 -7.43
N GLN A 169 -19.57 -4.78 -6.21
CA GLN A 169 -20.73 -4.16 -5.56
C GLN A 169 -20.47 -2.67 -5.31
N VAL A 170 -19.33 -2.32 -4.72
CA VAL A 170 -18.96 -0.94 -4.42
C VAL A 170 -18.86 -0.09 -5.68
N LEU A 171 -18.28 -0.61 -6.76
CA LEU A 171 -18.20 0.10 -8.03
C LEU A 171 -19.58 0.29 -8.69
N ALA A 172 -20.51 -0.66 -8.51
CA ALA A 172 -21.90 -0.48 -8.95
C ALA A 172 -22.59 0.69 -8.22
N GLU A 173 -22.41 0.77 -6.90
CA GLU A 173 -22.96 1.84 -6.07
C GLU A 173 -22.38 3.21 -6.43
N ILE A 174 -21.07 3.31 -6.63
CA ILE A 174 -20.37 4.52 -7.06
C ILE A 174 -20.83 4.96 -8.46
N LYS A 175 -20.95 4.03 -9.39
CA LYS A 175 -21.47 4.27 -10.75
C LYS A 175 -22.89 4.84 -10.73
N ALA A 176 -23.76 4.30 -9.86
CA ALA A 176 -25.13 4.76 -9.74
C ALA A 176 -25.24 6.22 -9.26
N GLN A 177 -24.21 6.75 -8.59
CA GLN A 177 -24.07 8.15 -8.19
C GLN A 177 -23.56 9.06 -9.33
N GLY A 178 -23.26 8.51 -10.50
CA GLY A 178 -22.74 9.25 -11.65
C GLY A 178 -21.23 9.49 -11.63
N THR A 179 -20.49 8.91 -10.68
CA THR A 179 -19.03 9.03 -10.59
C THR A 179 -18.36 8.31 -11.75
N PRO A 180 -17.38 8.93 -12.44
CA PRO A 180 -16.66 8.29 -13.55
C PRO A 180 -15.77 7.14 -13.05
N LEU A 181 -15.82 6.01 -13.77
CA LEU A 181 -15.01 4.82 -13.50
C LEU A 181 -14.05 4.59 -14.67
N TYR A 182 -12.76 4.89 -14.43
CA TYR A 182 -11.68 4.82 -15.41
C TYR A 182 -10.96 3.47 -15.31
N GLY A 183 -11.13 2.60 -16.28
CA GLY A 183 -10.46 1.29 -16.29
C GLY A 183 -9.31 1.23 -17.29
N THR A 184 -8.15 0.73 -16.88
CA THR A 184 -7.00 0.54 -17.77
C THR A 184 -7.14 -0.76 -18.56
N LEU A 185 -7.35 -0.65 -19.88
CA LEU A 185 -7.62 -1.77 -20.78
C LEU A 185 -6.79 -1.65 -22.06
N LEU A 186 -6.41 -2.79 -22.64
CA LEU A 186 -5.66 -2.82 -23.91
C LEU A 186 -6.50 -2.29 -25.09
N GLU A 187 -7.81 -2.44 -25.05
CA GLU A 187 -8.78 -1.95 -26.03
C GLU A 187 -9.44 -0.62 -25.60
N GLY A 188 -8.83 0.12 -24.70
CA GLY A 188 -9.31 1.42 -24.24
C GLY A 188 -9.04 2.55 -25.22
N THR A 189 -9.53 3.73 -24.88
CA THR A 189 -9.21 4.98 -25.56
C THR A 189 -7.83 5.48 -25.13
N ASN A 190 -7.01 5.94 -26.07
CA ASN A 190 -5.71 6.55 -25.77
C ASN A 190 -5.88 7.65 -24.70
N MET A 191 -5.31 7.43 -23.52
CA MET A 191 -5.48 8.31 -22.36
C MET A 191 -4.95 9.73 -22.56
N TYR A 192 -4.06 9.94 -23.53
CA TYR A 192 -3.52 11.27 -23.87
C TYR A 192 -4.42 12.07 -24.83
N GLY A 193 -5.54 11.48 -25.25
CA GLY A 193 -6.55 12.18 -26.07
C GLY A 193 -7.29 13.24 -25.26
N SER A 194 -7.66 14.37 -25.91
CA SER A 194 -8.26 15.54 -25.25
C SER A 194 -9.55 15.26 -24.47
N ASN A 195 -10.28 14.19 -24.81
CA ASN A 195 -11.56 13.83 -24.18
C ASN A 195 -11.51 12.47 -23.45
N ALA A 196 -10.32 11.88 -23.31
CA ALA A 196 -10.20 10.56 -22.69
C ALA A 196 -10.50 10.59 -21.17
N ILE A 197 -10.12 11.68 -20.51
CA ILE A 197 -10.29 11.91 -19.08
C ILE A 197 -11.08 13.21 -18.89
N PRO A 198 -12.42 13.16 -18.80
CA PRO A 198 -13.25 14.36 -18.67
C PRO A 198 -13.11 15.04 -17.30
N ASP A 199 -12.82 14.27 -16.24
CA ASP A 199 -12.57 14.80 -14.90
C ASP A 199 -11.30 14.17 -14.30
N LYS A 200 -10.30 15.00 -14.04
CA LYS A 200 -9.01 14.57 -13.48
C LYS A 200 -8.96 14.64 -11.95
N GLN A 201 -9.95 15.24 -11.31
CA GLN A 201 -9.96 15.45 -9.87
C GLN A 201 -10.91 14.51 -9.12
N HIS A 202 -11.85 13.90 -9.85
CA HIS A 202 -12.91 13.09 -9.28
C HIS A 202 -13.10 11.79 -10.08
N GLY A 203 -13.33 10.69 -9.39
CA GLY A 203 -13.60 9.39 -10.00
C GLY A 203 -12.79 8.25 -9.39
N VAL A 204 -12.95 7.07 -9.97
CA VAL A 204 -12.22 5.86 -9.56
C VAL A 204 -11.35 5.39 -10.71
N ILE A 205 -10.05 5.31 -10.48
CA ILE A 205 -9.10 4.67 -11.42
C ILE A 205 -9.00 3.19 -11.05
N ILE A 206 -9.27 2.30 -12.00
CA ILE A 206 -9.30 0.85 -11.79
C ILE A 206 -8.09 0.22 -12.46
N MET A 207 -7.26 -0.47 -11.66
CA MET A 207 -6.10 -1.23 -12.11
C MET A 207 -6.36 -2.73 -11.89
N GLY A 208 -6.06 -3.54 -12.89
CA GLY A 208 -6.29 -4.98 -12.84
C GLY A 208 -5.05 -5.80 -12.47
N ASN A 209 -5.26 -7.09 -12.27
CA ASN A 209 -4.25 -8.11 -12.02
C ASN A 209 -3.20 -8.17 -13.14
N GLU A 210 -1.95 -8.49 -12.80
CA GLU A 210 -0.82 -8.53 -13.73
C GLU A 210 -0.98 -9.57 -14.86
N GLY A 211 -1.61 -10.70 -14.56
CA GLY A 211 -1.80 -11.79 -15.52
C GLY A 211 -3.15 -11.78 -16.22
N ASN A 212 -4.21 -11.43 -15.48
CA ASN A 212 -5.59 -11.57 -15.97
C ASN A 212 -6.25 -10.23 -16.33
N GLY A 213 -5.59 -9.09 -16.01
CA GLY A 213 -6.18 -7.77 -16.18
C GLY A 213 -7.34 -7.51 -15.21
N ILE A 214 -8.26 -6.65 -15.59
CA ILE A 214 -9.48 -6.34 -14.82
C ILE A 214 -10.49 -7.47 -15.04
N SER A 215 -11.03 -8.03 -13.94
CA SER A 215 -12.01 -9.12 -13.97
C SER A 215 -13.30 -8.70 -14.68
N SER A 216 -14.02 -9.66 -15.26
CA SER A 216 -15.30 -9.40 -15.94
C SER A 216 -16.34 -8.78 -15.00
N ALA A 217 -16.33 -9.16 -13.73
CA ALA A 217 -17.22 -8.64 -12.71
C ALA A 217 -16.98 -7.13 -12.42
N VAL A 218 -15.74 -6.69 -12.48
CA VAL A 218 -15.37 -5.27 -12.31
C VAL A 218 -15.52 -4.50 -13.62
N ARG A 219 -15.09 -5.10 -14.74
CA ARG A 219 -15.04 -4.49 -16.07
C ARG A 219 -16.39 -3.94 -16.56
N GLN A 220 -17.51 -4.60 -16.26
CA GLN A 220 -18.86 -4.17 -16.64
C GLN A 220 -19.27 -2.81 -16.03
N HIS A 221 -18.58 -2.35 -15.00
CA HIS A 221 -18.83 -1.08 -14.34
C HIS A 221 -18.02 0.09 -14.94
N ILE A 222 -16.97 -0.20 -15.71
CA ILE A 222 -16.12 0.83 -16.33
C ILE A 222 -16.97 1.71 -17.25
N THR A 223 -16.84 3.03 -17.06
CA THR A 223 -17.50 4.04 -17.91
C THR A 223 -16.53 4.66 -18.93
N HIS A 224 -15.25 4.71 -18.58
CA HIS A 224 -14.18 5.32 -19.38
C HIS A 224 -13.02 4.33 -19.50
N PRO A 225 -12.99 3.48 -20.54
CA PRO A 225 -11.86 2.59 -20.79
C PRO A 225 -10.66 3.38 -21.30
N LEU A 226 -9.52 3.28 -20.63
CA LEU A 226 -8.28 3.99 -20.93
C LEU A 226 -7.20 3.03 -21.43
N LEU A 227 -6.45 3.44 -22.44
CA LEU A 227 -5.26 2.76 -22.94
C LEU A 227 -4.02 3.60 -22.72
N ILE A 228 -2.97 3.03 -22.14
CA ILE A 228 -1.61 3.56 -22.21
C ILE A 228 -1.02 3.08 -23.54
N PRO A 229 -0.86 3.97 -24.55
CA PRO A 229 -0.38 3.53 -25.86
C PRO A 229 1.09 3.14 -25.82
N SER A 230 1.47 2.11 -26.60
CA SER A 230 2.87 1.80 -26.90
C SER A 230 3.46 2.85 -27.88
N TYR A 231 4.79 2.90 -28.01
CA TYR A 231 5.45 3.75 -28.99
C TYR A 231 6.55 2.96 -29.74
N PRO A 232 6.60 3.13 -31.09
CA PRO A 232 5.53 3.71 -31.91
C PRO A 232 4.23 2.90 -31.83
N ALA A 233 3.11 3.54 -32.17
CA ALA A 233 1.83 2.82 -32.26
C ALA A 233 2.00 1.62 -33.21
N ASP A 234 1.36 0.49 -32.88
CA ASP A 234 1.44 -0.76 -33.65
C ASP A 234 2.81 -1.50 -33.61
N ALA A 235 3.77 -1.06 -32.80
CA ALA A 235 5.00 -1.81 -32.59
C ALA A 235 4.72 -3.13 -31.87
N VAL A 236 5.47 -4.17 -32.23
CA VAL A 236 5.50 -5.42 -31.45
C VAL A 236 6.23 -5.12 -30.13
N THR A 237 5.49 -5.14 -29.03
CA THR A 237 6.00 -4.87 -27.69
C THR A 237 5.68 -6.05 -26.74
N SER A 238 6.02 -5.93 -25.46
CA SER A 238 5.48 -6.81 -24.41
C SER A 238 3.96 -6.67 -24.34
N GLU A 239 3.28 -7.74 -23.94
CA GLU A 239 1.80 -7.78 -23.88
C GLU A 239 1.21 -6.74 -22.91
N SER A 240 1.94 -6.41 -21.83
CA SER A 240 1.51 -5.44 -20.82
C SER A 240 2.69 -4.77 -20.12
N LEU A 241 2.42 -3.67 -19.44
CA LEU A 241 3.32 -3.04 -18.49
C LEU A 241 3.15 -3.66 -17.10
N ASN A 242 4.22 -3.61 -16.29
CA ASN A 242 4.07 -3.88 -14.85
C ASN A 242 3.01 -2.95 -14.25
N VAL A 243 2.11 -3.49 -13.42
CA VAL A 243 0.95 -2.75 -12.90
C VAL A 243 1.35 -1.54 -12.04
N GLY A 244 2.42 -1.62 -11.27
CA GLY A 244 2.93 -0.45 -10.51
C GLY A 244 3.42 0.67 -11.42
N ILE A 245 4.09 0.32 -12.53
CA ILE A 245 4.53 1.29 -13.56
C ILE A 245 3.31 1.87 -14.30
N ALA A 246 2.36 1.04 -14.72
CA ALA A 246 1.13 1.50 -15.35
C ALA A 246 0.36 2.47 -14.45
N THR A 247 0.22 2.14 -13.16
CA THR A 247 -0.39 3.03 -12.16
C THR A 247 0.32 4.39 -12.09
N ALA A 248 1.65 4.42 -12.07
CA ALA A 248 2.40 5.66 -12.02
C ALA A 248 2.16 6.54 -13.26
N ILE A 249 2.11 5.94 -14.45
CA ILE A 249 1.83 6.65 -15.71
C ILE A 249 0.41 7.25 -15.68
N VAL A 250 -0.58 6.46 -15.26
CA VAL A 250 -1.98 6.91 -15.19
C VAL A 250 -2.13 8.04 -14.18
N LEU A 251 -1.62 7.88 -12.96
CA LEU A 251 -1.70 8.92 -11.93
C LEU A 251 -0.97 10.21 -12.34
N ALA A 252 0.17 10.11 -13.03
CA ALA A 252 0.87 11.27 -13.57
C ALA A 252 0.03 12.03 -14.59
N GLU A 253 -0.74 11.34 -15.46
CA GLU A 253 -1.63 11.99 -16.41
C GLU A 253 -2.84 12.63 -15.72
N PHE A 254 -3.41 12.01 -14.70
CA PHE A 254 -4.51 12.60 -13.92
C PHE A 254 -4.08 13.85 -13.14
N ARG A 255 -2.81 13.97 -12.75
CA ARG A 255 -2.29 15.11 -11.98
C ARG A 255 -1.57 16.16 -12.83
N ARG A 256 -1.53 15.96 -14.14
CA ARG A 256 -0.92 16.90 -15.10
C ARG A 256 -1.77 18.15 -15.38
#